data_0788adf6fd52c3a8625bc9500edb59ab
#
_entry.id   0788adf6fd52c3a8625bc9500edb59ab
#
_cell.length_a   1.000
_cell.length_b   1.000
_cell.length_c   1.000
_cell.angle_alpha   90.00
_cell.angle_beta   90.00
_cell.angle_gamma   90.00
#
_symmetry.space_group_name_H-M   'P 1'
#
loop_
_entity.id
_entity.type
_entity.pdbx_description
1 polymer ?
#
loop_
_entity_poly.entity_id
_entity_poly.type
_entity_poly.pdbx_seq_one_letter_code
_entity_poly.pdbx_strand_id
1 'polypeptide(L)'
;MPYFKRDKIDLYYEDSGEDLPAVLLLAPGGMKSSIAFWDQTPWDPRRALQGQFRVIAMDQRNAGKSKAPVSGEDGWHSYTADQLALMDHLSVERFHAVGMCIGGPYCMGLIAAAPARVRSASLFQTIGLDGNRDIFFHMFDAWAAGLKPDMPEVAQQDWGRFRDNMYDRDDVLFNVGQEFLRGCT
;
A
#
# COMPACT_ATOMS: atom_id res chain seq x y z
N MET A 1 -6.75 3.72 19.92
CA MET A 1 -7.82 3.56 18.93
C MET A 1 -7.16 3.15 17.61
N PRO A 2 -7.70 2.24 16.84
CA PRO A 2 -7.04 1.70 15.66
C PRO A 2 -7.09 2.62 14.43
N TYR A 3 -7.12 3.93 14.62
CA TYR A 3 -7.11 4.92 13.54
C TYR A 3 -6.02 5.95 13.74
N PHE A 4 -5.22 6.14 12.71
CA PHE A 4 -4.31 7.26 12.55
C PHE A 4 -4.99 8.33 11.69
N LYS A 5 -5.09 9.54 12.22
CA LYS A 5 -5.73 10.66 11.54
C LYS A 5 -4.69 11.71 11.17
N ARG A 6 -4.70 12.11 9.90
CA ARG A 6 -3.85 13.18 9.36
C ARG A 6 -4.67 14.02 8.38
N ASP A 7 -4.97 15.26 8.76
CA ASP A 7 -5.85 16.16 8.01
C ASP A 7 -7.22 15.50 7.73
N LYS A 8 -7.52 15.23 6.45
CA LYS A 8 -8.75 14.56 6.01
C LYS A 8 -8.55 13.06 5.74
N ILE A 9 -7.42 12.49 6.16
CA ILE A 9 -7.07 11.08 5.97
C ILE A 9 -7.26 10.35 7.29
N ASP A 10 -8.10 9.32 7.28
CA ASP A 10 -8.33 8.39 8.37
C ASP A 10 -7.80 7.00 7.96
N LEU A 11 -6.68 6.57 8.50
CA LEU A 11 -6.11 5.25 8.22
C LEU A 11 -6.39 4.27 9.36
N TYR A 12 -7.06 3.19 9.03
CA TYR A 12 -7.24 2.08 9.96
C TYR A 12 -5.99 1.21 9.96
N TYR A 13 -5.53 0.85 11.16
CA TYR A 13 -4.39 -0.05 11.33
C TYR A 13 -4.58 -0.97 12.54
N GLU A 14 -3.83 -2.05 12.56
CA GLU A 14 -3.66 -2.95 13.70
C GLU A 14 -2.17 -2.98 14.05
N ASP A 15 -1.87 -2.98 15.34
CA ASP A 15 -0.51 -2.98 15.89
C ASP A 15 -0.49 -3.90 17.10
N SER A 16 0.39 -4.91 17.09
CA SER A 16 0.54 -5.83 18.22
C SER A 16 1.12 -5.17 19.47
N GLY A 17 1.76 -3.99 19.32
CA GLY A 17 2.25 -3.17 20.43
C GLY A 17 3.46 -3.75 21.19
N GLU A 18 4.08 -4.82 20.68
CA GLU A 18 5.21 -5.48 21.32
C GLU A 18 6.50 -4.66 21.16
N ASP A 19 7.40 -4.71 22.16
CA ASP A 19 8.73 -4.11 22.07
C ASP A 19 9.71 -5.04 21.33
N LEU A 20 9.43 -5.25 20.05
CA LEU A 20 10.15 -6.13 19.12
C LEU A 20 10.46 -5.37 17.82
N PRO A 21 11.37 -5.89 16.98
CA PRO A 21 11.58 -5.34 15.66
C PRO A 21 10.27 -5.25 14.86
N ALA A 22 9.96 -4.07 14.32
CA ALA A 22 8.69 -3.84 13.64
C ALA A 22 8.66 -4.45 12.24
N VAL A 23 7.51 -5.00 11.85
CA VAL A 23 7.19 -5.43 10.48
C VAL A 23 5.88 -4.78 10.03
N LEU A 24 5.94 -4.08 8.90
CA LEU A 24 4.76 -3.51 8.22
C LEU A 24 4.23 -4.49 7.19
N LEU A 25 2.95 -4.83 7.30
CA LEU A 25 2.26 -5.77 6.41
C LEU A 25 1.39 -5.01 5.39
N LEU A 26 1.67 -5.22 4.11
CA LEU A 26 1.01 -4.61 2.98
C LEU A 26 0.24 -5.68 2.19
N ALA A 27 -1.06 -5.73 2.44
CA ALA A 27 -1.95 -6.81 2.01
C ALA A 27 -2.17 -6.86 0.48
N PRO A 28 -2.56 -8.03 -0.05
CA PRO A 28 -3.07 -8.14 -1.41
C PRO A 28 -4.44 -7.45 -1.55
N GLY A 29 -5.05 -7.49 -2.73
CA GLY A 29 -6.42 -7.02 -2.96
C GLY A 29 -6.53 -5.86 -3.97
N GLY A 30 -5.46 -5.53 -4.69
CA GLY A 30 -5.45 -4.42 -5.64
C GLY A 30 -5.77 -3.11 -4.91
N MET A 31 -6.55 -2.24 -5.55
CA MET A 31 -6.98 -0.97 -4.96
C MET A 31 -7.81 -1.10 -3.68
N LYS A 32 -8.31 -2.31 -3.36
CA LYS A 32 -9.03 -2.63 -2.12
C LYS A 32 -8.13 -3.21 -1.02
N SER A 33 -6.80 -3.13 -1.18
CA SER A 33 -5.82 -3.70 -0.25
C SER A 33 -6.12 -3.30 1.19
N SER A 34 -6.50 -4.27 1.99
CA SER A 34 -6.89 -4.09 3.39
C SER A 34 -6.48 -5.31 4.23
N ILE A 35 -6.44 -5.12 5.54
CA ILE A 35 -6.03 -6.16 6.50
C ILE A 35 -6.83 -7.45 6.34
N ALA A 36 -8.13 -7.33 6.02
CA ALA A 36 -9.02 -8.47 5.84
C ALA A 36 -8.61 -9.42 4.70
N PHE A 37 -7.83 -8.95 3.71
CA PHE A 37 -7.34 -9.82 2.66
C PHE A 37 -6.32 -10.87 3.13
N TRP A 38 -5.65 -10.64 4.26
CA TRP A 38 -4.78 -11.66 4.84
C TRP A 38 -5.54 -12.93 5.28
N ASP A 39 -6.82 -12.81 5.61
CA ASP A 39 -7.66 -13.96 5.95
C ASP A 39 -7.94 -14.89 4.74
N GLN A 40 -7.69 -14.41 3.53
CA GLN A 40 -7.93 -15.13 2.28
C GLN A 40 -6.62 -15.71 1.69
N THR A 41 -5.48 -15.48 2.33
CA THR A 41 -4.19 -15.98 1.86
C THR A 41 -3.86 -17.34 2.48
N PRO A 42 -3.08 -18.20 1.80
CA PRO A 42 -2.64 -19.47 2.35
C PRO A 42 -1.76 -19.34 3.60
N TRP A 43 -1.17 -18.16 3.81
CA TRP A 43 -0.30 -17.82 4.92
C TRP A 43 -0.68 -16.45 5.46
N ASP A 44 -1.07 -16.39 6.72
CA ASP A 44 -1.37 -15.13 7.41
C ASP A 44 -0.15 -14.64 8.19
N PRO A 45 0.56 -13.61 7.68
CA PRO A 45 1.76 -13.09 8.34
C PRO A 45 1.46 -12.45 9.70
N ARG A 46 0.23 -11.98 9.96
CA ARG A 46 -0.16 -11.39 11.24
C ARG A 46 -0.01 -12.41 12.38
N ARG A 47 -0.37 -13.66 12.11
CA ARG A 47 -0.26 -14.77 13.07
C ARG A 47 1.12 -15.39 13.05
N ALA A 48 1.70 -15.57 11.87
CA ALA A 48 2.97 -16.27 11.72
C ALA A 48 4.16 -15.49 12.32
N LEU A 49 4.11 -14.16 12.34
CA LEU A 49 5.19 -13.30 12.83
C LEU A 49 4.97 -12.79 14.25
N GLN A 50 3.79 -13.03 14.83
CA GLN A 50 3.46 -12.65 16.20
C GLN A 50 4.45 -13.28 17.21
N GLY A 51 4.88 -12.51 18.20
CA GLY A 51 5.84 -12.94 19.21
C GLY A 51 7.30 -12.94 18.73
N GLN A 52 7.57 -12.73 17.45
CA GLN A 52 8.90 -12.53 16.88
C GLN A 52 9.11 -11.10 16.40
N PHE A 53 8.02 -10.41 16.00
CA PHE A 53 8.00 -9.04 15.51
C PHE A 53 6.85 -8.26 16.13
N ARG A 54 7.02 -6.95 16.26
CA ARG A 54 5.89 -6.03 16.40
C ARG A 54 5.20 -5.97 15.04
N VAL A 55 4.04 -6.58 14.93
CA VAL A 55 3.29 -6.72 13.69
C VAL A 55 2.37 -5.52 13.52
N ILE A 56 2.57 -4.76 12.45
CA ILE A 56 1.77 -3.60 12.07
C ILE A 56 1.12 -3.89 10.73
N ALA A 57 -0.19 -3.81 10.65
CA ALA A 57 -0.97 -3.99 9.42
C ALA A 57 -1.88 -2.79 9.22
N MET A 58 -2.14 -2.38 7.98
CA MET A 58 -3.00 -1.24 7.68
C MET A 58 -3.92 -1.50 6.50
N ASP A 59 -5.09 -0.89 6.54
CA ASP A 59 -5.91 -0.70 5.36
C ASP A 59 -5.34 0.46 4.54
N GLN A 60 -5.11 0.27 3.25
CA GLN A 60 -4.64 1.35 2.39
C GLN A 60 -5.71 2.43 2.21
N ARG A 61 -5.34 3.64 1.77
CA ARG A 61 -6.29 4.73 1.51
C ARG A 61 -7.47 4.24 0.67
N ASN A 62 -8.69 4.58 1.08
CA ASN A 62 -9.93 4.20 0.40
C ASN A 62 -10.13 2.69 0.21
N ALA A 63 -9.57 1.90 1.12
CA ALA A 63 -9.77 0.46 1.21
C ALA A 63 -10.17 0.07 2.65
N GLY A 64 -10.91 -1.01 2.79
CA GLY A 64 -11.36 -1.50 4.10
C GLY A 64 -12.08 -0.41 4.91
N LYS A 65 -11.49 -0.05 6.05
CA LYS A 65 -12.01 0.97 6.97
C LYS A 65 -11.32 2.34 6.81
N SER A 66 -10.28 2.43 5.96
CA SER A 66 -9.55 3.67 5.71
C SER A 66 -10.29 4.59 4.75
N LYS A 67 -10.20 5.89 4.99
CA LYS A 67 -10.77 6.94 4.14
C LYS A 67 -9.74 8.03 3.87
N ALA A 68 -9.69 8.51 2.64
CA ALA A 68 -8.85 9.63 2.22
C ALA A 68 -9.55 10.41 1.11
N PRO A 69 -9.32 11.71 0.97
CA PRO A 69 -9.75 12.45 -0.20
C PRO A 69 -9.06 11.89 -1.45
N VAL A 70 -9.70 12.09 -2.59
CA VAL A 70 -9.15 11.74 -3.91
C VAL A 70 -8.90 13.01 -4.69
N SER A 71 -7.75 13.07 -5.35
CA SER A 71 -7.38 14.15 -6.25
C SER A 71 -6.69 13.62 -7.51
N GLY A 72 -6.60 14.43 -8.55
CA GLY A 72 -5.85 14.09 -9.76
C GLY A 72 -4.33 14.01 -9.57
N GLU A 73 -3.83 14.41 -8.41
CA GLU A 73 -2.41 14.31 -8.04
C GLU A 73 -2.08 12.99 -7.33
N ASP A 74 -3.08 12.19 -6.95
CA ASP A 74 -2.84 10.93 -6.28
C ASP A 74 -2.16 9.90 -7.20
N GLY A 75 -1.32 9.07 -6.60
CA GLY A 75 -0.54 8.03 -7.26
C GLY A 75 0.15 7.14 -6.22
N TRP A 76 1.12 6.33 -6.64
CA TRP A 76 1.88 5.45 -5.73
C TRP A 76 2.52 6.20 -4.56
N HIS A 77 3.02 7.41 -4.80
CA HIS A 77 3.62 8.26 -3.77
C HIS A 77 2.64 8.61 -2.64
N SER A 78 1.34 8.72 -2.92
CA SER A 78 0.31 8.98 -1.91
C SER A 78 0.21 7.82 -0.90
N TYR A 79 0.27 6.57 -1.39
CA TYR A 79 0.29 5.37 -0.54
C TYR A 79 1.57 5.30 0.28
N THR A 80 2.72 5.54 -0.34
CA THR A 80 4.01 5.58 0.34
C THR A 80 4.04 6.62 1.46
N ALA A 81 3.51 7.82 1.20
CA ALA A 81 3.42 8.89 2.19
C ALA A 81 2.51 8.51 3.39
N ASP A 82 1.41 7.82 3.13
CA ASP A 82 0.51 7.34 4.20
C ASP A 82 1.18 6.28 5.07
N GLN A 83 1.88 5.32 4.43
CA GLN A 83 2.59 4.24 5.10
C GLN A 83 3.71 4.80 5.99
N LEU A 84 4.52 5.72 5.48
CA LEU A 84 5.59 6.35 6.25
C LEU A 84 5.03 7.20 7.40
N ALA A 85 3.96 7.95 7.16
CA ALA A 85 3.31 8.75 8.20
C ALA A 85 2.71 7.89 9.33
N LEU A 86 2.17 6.69 9.00
CA LEU A 86 1.75 5.73 10.01
C LEU A 86 2.94 5.25 10.86
N MET A 87 4.07 4.91 10.22
CA MET A 87 5.27 4.47 10.94
C MET A 87 5.82 5.59 11.84
N ASP A 88 5.75 6.86 11.40
CA ASP A 88 6.13 8.02 12.22
C ASP A 88 5.17 8.19 13.43
N HIS A 89 3.87 8.06 13.21
CA HIS A 89 2.86 8.09 14.27
C HIS A 89 3.11 7.03 15.35
N LEU A 90 3.55 5.84 14.94
CA LEU A 90 3.87 4.73 15.84
C LEU A 90 5.29 4.79 16.42
N SER A 91 6.03 5.86 16.12
CA SER A 91 7.44 6.05 16.53
C SER A 91 8.35 4.91 16.07
N VAL A 92 8.07 4.34 14.89
CA VAL A 92 8.87 3.27 14.28
C VAL A 92 9.85 3.86 13.29
N GLU A 93 11.10 4.00 13.71
CA GLU A 93 12.16 4.58 12.87
C GLU A 93 12.59 3.61 11.74
N ARG A 94 12.76 2.32 12.06
CA ARG A 94 13.20 1.29 11.10
C ARG A 94 12.34 0.05 11.22
N PHE A 95 11.98 -0.53 10.08
CA PHE A 95 11.06 -1.66 10.01
C PHE A 95 11.40 -2.64 8.88
N HIS A 96 10.87 -3.85 8.99
CA HIS A 96 10.78 -4.82 7.92
C HIS A 96 9.46 -4.60 7.17
N ALA A 97 9.41 -4.90 5.88
CA ALA A 97 8.18 -4.83 5.09
C ALA A 97 7.83 -6.21 4.51
N VAL A 98 6.56 -6.56 4.52
CA VAL A 98 6.03 -7.76 3.85
C VAL A 98 4.91 -7.31 2.93
N GLY A 99 5.04 -7.57 1.63
CA GLY A 99 4.05 -7.20 0.63
C GLY A 99 3.63 -8.39 -0.23
N MET A 100 2.32 -8.52 -0.46
CA MET A 100 1.76 -9.52 -1.36
C MET A 100 0.95 -8.86 -2.46
N CYS A 101 1.10 -9.33 -3.72
CA CYS A 101 0.41 -8.77 -4.89
C CYS A 101 0.71 -7.27 -5.04
N ILE A 102 -0.27 -6.38 -4.90
CA ILE A 102 -0.07 -4.92 -4.89
C ILE A 102 0.80 -4.45 -3.71
N GLY A 103 0.87 -5.21 -2.64
CA GLY A 103 1.78 -4.95 -1.52
C GLY A 103 3.25 -4.94 -1.93
N GLY A 104 3.63 -5.64 -3.01
CA GLY A 104 4.97 -5.61 -3.56
C GLY A 104 5.37 -4.21 -4.04
N PRO A 105 4.64 -3.58 -4.99
CA PRO A 105 4.85 -2.18 -5.38
C PRO A 105 4.86 -1.20 -4.20
N TYR A 106 4.01 -1.37 -3.20
CA TYR A 106 4.07 -0.54 -1.99
C TYR A 106 5.39 -0.67 -1.24
N CYS A 107 5.91 -1.91 -1.07
CA CYS A 107 7.25 -2.10 -0.48
C CYS A 107 8.33 -1.40 -1.30
N MET A 108 8.27 -1.45 -2.63
CA MET A 108 9.23 -0.77 -3.50
C MET A 108 9.17 0.74 -3.35
N GLY A 109 7.96 1.31 -3.22
CA GLY A 109 7.78 2.73 -2.91
C GLY A 109 8.45 3.15 -1.60
N LEU A 110 8.31 2.33 -0.56
CA LEU A 110 8.96 2.55 0.73
C LEU A 110 10.49 2.49 0.61
N ILE A 111 11.02 1.53 -0.14
CA ILE A 111 12.47 1.39 -0.38
C ILE A 111 13.00 2.60 -1.16
N ALA A 112 12.29 3.03 -2.20
CA ALA A 112 12.70 4.18 -3.01
C ALA A 112 12.67 5.50 -2.21
N ALA A 113 11.61 5.73 -1.42
CA ALA A 113 11.42 6.97 -0.69
C ALA A 113 12.23 7.06 0.62
N ALA A 114 12.45 5.93 1.29
CA ALA A 114 13.06 5.89 2.62
C ALA A 114 13.96 4.65 2.82
N PRO A 115 15.01 4.45 1.99
CA PRO A 115 15.83 3.23 2.01
C PRO A 115 16.49 2.98 3.38
N ALA A 116 16.85 4.03 4.12
CA ALA A 116 17.45 3.92 5.44
C ALA A 116 16.49 3.37 6.51
N ARG A 117 15.18 3.43 6.26
CA ARG A 117 14.13 2.96 7.19
C ARG A 117 13.76 1.50 6.96
N VAL A 118 13.88 1.01 5.72
CA VAL A 118 13.50 -0.37 5.36
C VAL A 118 14.68 -1.30 5.62
N ARG A 119 14.57 -2.15 6.65
CA ARG A 119 15.60 -3.14 7.01
C ARG A 119 15.67 -4.30 6.02
N SER A 120 14.52 -4.79 5.61
CA SER A 120 14.35 -5.79 4.56
C SER A 120 12.92 -5.74 4.00
N ALA A 121 12.72 -6.29 2.82
CA ALA A 121 11.41 -6.47 2.22
C ALA A 121 11.25 -7.92 1.74
N SER A 122 10.11 -8.54 2.08
CA SER A 122 9.69 -9.85 1.57
C SER A 122 8.51 -9.66 0.63
N LEU A 123 8.69 -10.03 -0.63
CA LEU A 123 7.72 -9.80 -1.69
C LEU A 123 7.13 -11.11 -2.16
N PHE A 124 5.80 -11.25 -2.09
CA PHE A 124 5.08 -12.44 -2.48
C PHE A 124 4.17 -12.14 -3.68
N GLN A 125 4.36 -12.87 -4.79
CA GLN A 125 3.50 -12.75 -5.98
C GLN A 125 3.27 -11.29 -6.39
N THR A 126 4.34 -10.50 -6.41
CA THR A 126 4.26 -9.07 -6.70
C THR A 126 3.70 -8.82 -8.11
N ILE A 127 2.89 -7.77 -8.24
CA ILE A 127 2.41 -7.26 -9.53
C ILE A 127 3.33 -6.13 -10.03
N GLY A 128 3.14 -5.68 -11.27
CA GLY A 128 3.76 -4.47 -11.80
C GLY A 128 4.67 -4.68 -13.02
N LEU A 129 4.99 -5.92 -13.38
CA LEU A 129 5.82 -6.23 -14.57
C LEU A 129 5.01 -6.45 -15.84
N ASP A 130 3.72 -6.76 -15.70
CA ASP A 130 2.85 -7.01 -16.84
C ASP A 130 2.17 -5.70 -17.27
N GLY A 131 2.43 -5.33 -18.50
CA GLY A 131 1.90 -4.13 -19.11
C GLY A 131 0.43 -4.20 -19.54
N ASN A 132 -0.40 -5.03 -18.90
CA ASN A 132 -1.80 -5.13 -19.27
C ASN A 132 -2.62 -3.95 -18.72
N ARG A 133 -2.54 -2.84 -19.46
CA ARG A 133 -3.23 -1.58 -19.17
C ARG A 133 -4.73 -1.75 -19.03
N ASP A 134 -5.34 -2.54 -19.90
CA ASP A 134 -6.80 -2.65 -19.95
C ASP A 134 -7.34 -3.37 -18.71
N ILE A 135 -6.66 -4.40 -18.25
CA ILE A 135 -7.01 -5.08 -16.98
C ILE A 135 -6.87 -4.12 -15.80
N PHE A 136 -5.74 -3.41 -15.72
CA PHE A 136 -5.53 -2.45 -14.62
C PHE A 136 -6.60 -1.35 -14.63
N PHE A 137 -6.90 -0.77 -15.79
CA PHE A 137 -7.91 0.28 -15.92
C PHE A 137 -9.30 -0.22 -15.53
N HIS A 138 -9.65 -1.41 -15.97
CA HIS A 138 -10.92 -2.02 -15.58
C HIS A 138 -11.03 -2.23 -14.06
N MET A 139 -9.98 -2.74 -13.45
CA MET A 139 -9.94 -2.95 -11.99
C MET A 139 -9.99 -1.62 -11.22
N PHE A 140 -9.26 -0.59 -11.67
CA PHE A 140 -9.29 0.74 -11.08
C PHE A 140 -10.68 1.37 -11.19
N ASP A 141 -11.27 1.36 -12.38
CA ASP A 141 -12.58 1.95 -12.63
C ASP A 141 -13.68 1.24 -11.83
N ALA A 142 -13.61 -0.08 -11.68
CA ALA A 142 -14.55 -0.85 -10.85
C ALA A 142 -14.41 -0.51 -9.35
N TRP A 143 -13.19 -0.28 -8.87
CA TRP A 143 -12.96 0.20 -7.51
C TRP A 143 -13.47 1.63 -7.31
N ALA A 144 -13.13 2.55 -8.23
CA ALA A 144 -13.54 3.94 -8.18
C ALA A 144 -15.06 4.09 -8.25
N ALA A 145 -15.76 3.26 -9.03
CA ALA A 145 -17.22 3.28 -9.12
C ALA A 145 -17.90 3.04 -7.76
N GLY A 146 -17.27 2.27 -6.88
CA GLY A 146 -17.76 2.06 -5.51
C GLY A 146 -17.58 3.26 -4.58
N LEU A 147 -16.63 4.16 -4.87
CA LEU A 147 -16.30 5.33 -4.05
C LEU A 147 -16.96 6.62 -4.52
N LYS A 148 -17.17 6.77 -5.83
CA LYS A 148 -17.72 7.99 -6.45
C LYS A 148 -19.02 8.50 -5.81
N PRO A 149 -19.98 7.63 -5.41
CA PRO A 149 -21.19 8.09 -4.74
C PRO A 149 -20.94 8.81 -3.41
N ASP A 150 -19.88 8.44 -2.70
CA ASP A 150 -19.50 9.04 -1.40
C ASP A 150 -18.57 10.26 -1.56
N MET A 151 -18.12 10.54 -2.79
CA MET A 151 -17.18 11.61 -3.14
C MET A 151 -17.67 12.43 -4.34
N PRO A 152 -18.90 13.01 -4.29
CA PRO A 152 -19.48 13.73 -5.42
C PRO A 152 -18.72 14.99 -5.82
N GLU A 153 -17.90 15.53 -4.92
CA GLU A 153 -17.07 16.71 -5.15
C GLU A 153 -15.83 16.43 -6.05
N VAL A 154 -15.43 15.15 -6.18
CA VAL A 154 -14.27 14.78 -6.99
C VAL A 154 -14.63 14.76 -8.46
N ALA A 155 -13.98 15.61 -9.25
CA ALA A 155 -14.22 15.72 -10.68
C ALA A 155 -13.85 14.42 -11.43
N GLN A 156 -14.60 14.09 -12.47
CA GLN A 156 -14.34 12.90 -13.28
C GLN A 156 -12.92 12.88 -13.88
N GLN A 157 -12.37 14.03 -14.22
CA GLN A 157 -11.01 14.17 -14.72
C GLN A 157 -9.95 13.80 -13.66
N ASP A 158 -10.21 14.05 -12.38
CA ASP A 158 -9.27 13.72 -11.29
C ASP A 158 -9.22 12.22 -11.06
N TRP A 159 -10.33 11.52 -11.17
CA TRP A 159 -10.34 10.05 -11.19
C TRP A 159 -9.53 9.49 -12.35
N GLY A 160 -9.63 10.11 -13.54
CA GLY A 160 -8.84 9.71 -14.70
C GLY A 160 -7.34 9.92 -14.52
N ARG A 161 -6.93 11.10 -14.00
CA ARG A 161 -5.53 11.40 -13.71
C ARG A 161 -4.95 10.45 -12.64
N PHE A 162 -5.68 10.21 -11.57
CA PHE A 162 -5.26 9.27 -10.53
C PHE A 162 -5.02 7.89 -11.12
N ARG A 163 -5.96 7.37 -11.93
CA ARG A 163 -5.79 6.08 -12.61
C ARG A 163 -4.53 6.06 -13.48
N ASP A 164 -4.32 7.11 -14.26
CA ASP A 164 -3.19 7.22 -15.17
C ASP A 164 -1.86 7.31 -14.39
N ASN A 165 -1.81 8.07 -13.29
CA ASN A 165 -0.66 8.13 -12.39
C ASN A 165 -0.31 6.76 -11.77
N MET A 166 -1.32 5.95 -11.44
CA MET A 166 -1.10 4.59 -10.92
C MET A 166 -0.60 3.62 -11.99
N TYR A 167 -0.76 3.95 -13.27
CA TYR A 167 -0.31 3.11 -14.39
C TYR A 167 0.92 3.66 -15.08
N ASP A 168 1.39 4.84 -14.73
CA ASP A 168 2.51 5.47 -15.42
C ASP A 168 3.76 4.61 -15.33
N ARG A 169 4.25 4.16 -16.52
CA ARG A 169 5.44 3.32 -16.64
C ARG A 169 6.74 4.07 -16.37
N ASP A 170 6.70 5.40 -16.44
CA ASP A 170 7.84 6.26 -16.13
C ASP A 170 7.91 6.56 -14.63
N ASP A 171 6.91 6.16 -13.85
CA ASP A 171 7.00 6.21 -12.40
C ASP A 171 8.16 5.31 -11.93
N VAL A 172 9.01 5.89 -11.11
CA VAL A 172 10.20 5.28 -10.48
C VAL A 172 9.91 3.87 -9.91
N LEU A 173 8.68 3.61 -9.49
CA LEU A 173 8.26 2.32 -8.92
C LEU A 173 8.22 1.17 -9.93
N PHE A 174 7.77 1.41 -11.17
CA PHE A 174 7.85 0.40 -12.21
C PHE A 174 9.29 0.13 -12.64
N ASN A 175 10.12 1.16 -12.71
CA ASN A 175 11.52 1.05 -13.09
C ASN A 175 12.36 0.40 -12.00
N VAL A 176 12.23 0.83 -10.75
CA VAL A 176 12.91 0.21 -9.59
C VAL A 176 12.50 -1.25 -9.43
N GLY A 177 11.21 -1.58 -9.60
CA GLY A 177 10.73 -2.95 -9.57
C GLY A 177 11.34 -3.83 -10.66
N GLN A 178 11.47 -3.32 -11.87
CA GLN A 178 12.10 -4.05 -12.98
C GLN A 178 13.61 -4.24 -12.75
N GLU A 179 14.32 -3.21 -12.30
CA GLU A 179 15.75 -3.30 -12.02
C GLU A 179 16.05 -4.21 -10.84
N PHE A 180 15.26 -4.12 -9.77
CA PHE A 180 15.38 -4.98 -8.60
C PHE A 180 15.17 -6.46 -8.95
N LEU A 181 14.11 -6.78 -9.71
CA LEU A 181 13.81 -8.16 -10.10
C LEU A 181 14.80 -8.70 -11.13
N ARG A 182 15.39 -7.87 -12.00
CA ARG A 182 16.49 -8.27 -12.89
C ARG A 182 17.78 -8.53 -12.14
N GLY A 183 18.01 -7.86 -11.02
CA GLY A 183 19.19 -8.08 -10.17
C GLY A 183 19.09 -9.30 -9.26
N CYS A 184 17.92 -9.94 -9.17
CA CYS A 184 17.69 -11.15 -8.37
C CYS A 184 17.79 -12.48 -9.15
N THR A 185 18.24 -12.45 -10.41
CA THR A 185 18.41 -13.67 -11.27
C THR A 185 19.84 -14.21 -11.22
#